data_5b472b74af792d5028af9949b675f365
#
_entry.id   5b472b74af792d5028af9949b675f365
#
_cell.length_a   1.000
_cell.length_b   1.000
_cell.length_c   1.000
_cell.angle_alpha   90.00
_cell.angle_beta   90.00
_cell.angle_gamma   90.00
#
_symmetry.space_group_name_H-M   'P 1'
#
loop_
_entity.id
_entity.type
_entity.pdbx_description
1 polymer ?
#
loop_
_entity_poly.entity_id
_entity_poly.type
_entity_poly.pdbx_seq_one_letter_code
_entity_poly.pdbx_strand_id
1 'polypeptide(L)'
;VYLRPETAQGIFVNFKNVQRTSRKKIPFGIGQIGKSFRNEITPGNFTFRTREFEQMELEFFCRPGDDLEWFGYWKNFCLDFLKTLGIQKENLRYRDHAKEELSFYSKATTDIEYLFPMGWGELWGVADRTDYDLGVHMEHSKVDLRYLDPETNEKYLPYVMEPVSYTHLTLPTIR
;
A
#
# COMPACT_ATOMS: atom_id res chain seq x y z
N VAL A 1 5.92 -2.93 25.04
CA VAL A 1 5.24 -3.61 23.93
C VAL A 1 4.63 -2.53 23.04
N TYR A 2 4.88 -2.59 21.76
CA TYR A 2 4.30 -1.68 20.78
C TYR A 2 3.31 -2.44 19.91
N LEU A 3 2.16 -1.82 19.60
CA LEU A 3 1.21 -2.32 18.62
C LEU A 3 1.62 -1.82 17.23
N ARG A 4 1.39 -2.62 16.21
CA ARG A 4 1.77 -2.26 14.83
C ARG A 4 0.95 -1.09 14.31
N PRO A 5 1.57 -0.06 13.68
CA PRO A 5 0.86 1.07 13.08
C PRO A 5 0.34 0.79 11.66
N GLU A 6 0.79 -0.31 11.05
CA GLU A 6 0.46 -0.75 9.68
C GLU A 6 0.66 -2.26 9.55
N THR A 7 0.11 -2.85 8.49
CA THR A 7 0.29 -4.27 8.16
C THR A 7 1.48 -4.54 7.26
N ALA A 8 2.01 -3.53 6.58
CA ALA A 8 3.12 -3.61 5.60
C ALA A 8 4.36 -4.31 6.13
N GLN A 9 4.82 -3.95 7.35
CA GLN A 9 6.07 -4.47 7.89
C GLN A 9 6.06 -5.99 8.09
N GLY A 10 4.89 -6.55 8.42
CA GLY A 10 4.71 -8.00 8.49
C GLY A 10 4.86 -8.69 7.13
N ILE A 11 4.47 -8.02 6.06
CA ILE A 11 4.64 -8.50 4.68
C ILE A 11 6.12 -8.51 4.31
N PHE A 12 6.85 -7.41 4.59
CA PHE A 12 8.28 -7.32 4.27
C PHE A 12 9.12 -8.35 5.03
N VAL A 13 8.82 -8.59 6.32
CA VAL A 13 9.46 -9.67 7.10
C VAL A 13 9.27 -11.04 6.44
N ASN A 14 8.09 -11.29 5.87
CA ASN A 14 7.76 -12.57 5.24
C ASN A 14 8.08 -12.65 3.74
N PHE A 15 8.53 -11.57 3.11
CA PHE A 15 8.77 -11.50 1.67
C PHE A 15 9.57 -12.71 1.15
N LYS A 16 10.76 -12.94 1.73
CA LYS A 16 11.65 -14.03 1.27
C LYS A 16 11.06 -15.42 1.50
N ASN A 17 10.34 -15.59 2.60
CA ASN A 17 9.67 -16.84 2.91
C ASN A 17 8.55 -17.15 1.89
N VAL A 18 7.69 -16.16 1.62
CA VAL A 18 6.61 -16.31 0.64
C VAL A 18 7.17 -16.56 -0.76
N GLN A 19 8.15 -15.76 -1.19
CA GLN A 19 8.78 -15.91 -2.50
C GLN A 19 9.34 -17.33 -2.71
N ARG A 20 10.03 -17.89 -1.70
CA ARG A 20 10.62 -19.24 -1.75
C ARG A 20 9.56 -20.33 -1.72
N THR A 21 8.60 -20.25 -0.83
CA THR A 21 7.61 -21.34 -0.62
C THR A 21 6.59 -21.38 -1.75
N SER A 22 6.17 -20.23 -2.26
CA SER A 22 5.22 -20.14 -3.39
C SER A 22 5.91 -20.20 -4.76
N ARG A 23 7.24 -20.13 -4.83
CA ARG A 23 8.03 -20.10 -6.06
C ARG A 23 7.58 -19.01 -7.05
N LYS A 24 7.11 -17.89 -6.53
CA LYS A 24 6.64 -16.77 -7.35
C LYS A 24 7.81 -16.07 -8.04
N LYS A 25 7.59 -15.73 -9.31
CA LYS A 25 8.43 -14.79 -10.05
C LYS A 25 7.89 -13.38 -9.89
N ILE A 26 8.74 -12.38 -9.96
CA ILE A 26 8.35 -10.98 -10.05
C ILE A 26 7.76 -10.72 -11.45
N PRO A 27 6.64 -9.98 -11.58
CA PRO A 27 5.93 -9.30 -10.49
C PRO A 27 4.96 -10.22 -9.72
N PHE A 28 4.82 -10.00 -8.40
CA PHE A 28 3.78 -10.62 -7.59
C PHE A 28 3.46 -9.75 -6.37
N GLY A 29 2.29 -9.97 -5.77
CA GLY A 29 1.86 -9.24 -4.59
C GLY A 29 1.59 -10.16 -3.39
N ILE A 30 1.69 -9.58 -2.20
CA ILE A 30 1.30 -10.19 -0.93
C ILE A 30 0.29 -9.24 -0.29
N GLY A 31 -0.94 -9.70 -0.12
CA GLY A 31 -1.98 -8.94 0.55
C GLY A 31 -2.18 -9.38 1.99
N GLN A 32 -2.53 -8.45 2.85
CA GLN A 32 -2.90 -8.70 4.23
C GLN A 32 -4.09 -7.83 4.63
N ILE A 33 -5.03 -8.43 5.35
CA ILE A 33 -6.10 -7.74 6.04
C ILE A 33 -5.88 -7.95 7.53
N GLY A 34 -5.90 -6.86 8.30
CA GLY A 34 -5.67 -6.97 9.73
C GLY A 34 -5.72 -5.63 10.45
N LYS A 35 -5.72 -5.73 11.80
CA LYS A 35 -5.77 -4.56 12.67
C LYS A 35 -4.44 -3.81 12.68
N SER A 36 -4.57 -2.49 12.72
CA SER A 36 -3.49 -1.54 12.94
C SER A 36 -3.88 -0.51 14.00
N PHE A 37 -2.88 0.10 14.63
CA PHE A 37 -3.07 0.96 15.79
C PHE A 37 -2.23 2.22 15.63
N ARG A 38 -2.88 3.38 15.70
CA ARG A 38 -2.19 4.68 15.66
C ARG A 38 -2.62 5.53 16.84
N ASN A 39 -1.69 6.19 17.49
CA ASN A 39 -1.99 7.06 18.62
C ASN A 39 -2.55 8.40 18.14
N GLU A 40 -3.77 8.36 17.60
CA GLU A 40 -4.49 9.55 17.16
C GLU A 40 -4.77 10.48 18.33
N ILE A 41 -4.31 11.72 18.23
CA ILE A 41 -4.53 12.75 19.27
C ILE A 41 -6.01 13.13 19.30
N THR A 42 -6.62 13.30 18.12
CA THR A 42 -8.01 13.71 17.97
C THR A 42 -8.77 12.75 17.05
N PRO A 43 -9.24 11.59 17.58
CA PRO A 43 -10.14 10.71 16.84
C PRO A 43 -11.43 11.47 16.46
N GLY A 44 -12.03 11.15 15.31
CA GLY A 44 -13.22 11.87 14.87
C GLY A 44 -13.82 11.31 13.59
N ASN A 45 -14.95 11.91 13.20
CA ASN A 45 -15.70 11.54 12.00
C ASN A 45 -16.07 10.04 11.96
N PHE A 46 -16.61 9.55 13.08
CA PHE A 46 -17.02 8.16 13.27
C PHE A 46 -15.84 7.20 13.02
N THR A 47 -15.90 6.34 12.00
CA THR A 47 -14.82 5.37 11.68
C THR A 47 -13.70 5.96 10.82
N PHE A 48 -13.80 7.23 10.41
CA PHE A 48 -12.81 7.82 9.50
C PHE A 48 -11.43 7.97 10.15
N ARG A 49 -11.40 8.36 11.45
CA ARG A 49 -10.15 8.52 12.20
C ARG A 49 -10.29 7.93 13.60
N THR A 50 -9.75 6.72 13.78
CA THR A 50 -9.79 5.95 15.01
C THR A 50 -8.39 5.51 15.43
N ARG A 51 -8.23 5.11 16.69
CA ARG A 51 -6.93 4.60 17.20
C ARG A 51 -6.69 3.14 16.88
N GLU A 52 -7.76 2.38 16.71
CA GLU A 52 -7.77 0.99 16.25
C GLU A 52 -8.62 0.92 14.98
N PHE A 53 -8.08 0.34 13.93
CA PHE A 53 -8.75 0.19 12.64
C PHE A 53 -8.24 -1.06 11.94
N GLU A 54 -8.91 -1.46 10.87
CA GLU A 54 -8.43 -2.49 9.96
C GLU A 54 -7.86 -1.85 8.70
N GLN A 55 -6.78 -2.44 8.20
CA GLN A 55 -6.24 -2.17 6.87
C GLN A 55 -6.43 -3.38 5.97
N MET A 56 -6.68 -3.12 4.71
CA MET A 56 -6.50 -4.04 3.60
C MET A 56 -5.36 -3.48 2.77
N GLU A 57 -4.22 -4.13 2.81
CA GLU A 57 -2.95 -3.64 2.28
C GLU A 57 -2.34 -4.70 1.38
N LEU A 58 -1.83 -4.28 0.24
CA LEU A 58 -1.12 -5.10 -0.73
C LEU A 58 0.27 -4.51 -0.92
N GLU A 59 1.30 -5.35 -0.79
CA GLU A 59 2.64 -5.01 -1.24
C GLU A 59 2.92 -5.77 -2.55
N PHE A 60 2.95 -5.02 -3.63
CA PHE A 60 3.19 -5.56 -4.97
C PHE A 60 4.63 -5.30 -5.38
N PHE A 61 5.36 -6.38 -5.57
CA PHE A 61 6.79 -6.38 -5.87
C PHE A 61 7.01 -6.40 -7.39
N CYS A 62 7.73 -5.41 -7.91
CA CYS A 62 8.05 -5.29 -9.32
C CYS A 62 9.55 -5.07 -9.56
N ARG A 63 9.97 -5.09 -10.82
CA ARG A 63 11.34 -4.79 -11.21
C ARG A 63 11.60 -3.27 -11.07
N PRO A 64 12.78 -2.85 -10.57
CA PRO A 64 13.19 -1.46 -10.63
C PRO A 64 13.17 -0.93 -12.07
N GLY A 65 12.53 0.22 -12.28
CA GLY A 65 12.32 0.81 -13.59
C GLY A 65 10.92 0.61 -14.17
N ASP A 66 10.19 -0.43 -13.73
CA ASP A 66 8.79 -0.67 -14.13
C ASP A 66 7.81 -0.03 -13.14
N ASP A 67 8.31 0.58 -12.09
CA ASP A 67 7.59 1.11 -10.94
C ASP A 67 6.49 2.11 -11.31
N LEU A 68 6.79 3.09 -12.17
CA LEU A 68 5.81 4.11 -12.57
C LEU A 68 4.68 3.54 -13.44
N GLU A 69 4.96 2.51 -14.24
CA GLU A 69 3.93 1.81 -15.00
C GLU A 69 2.99 1.06 -14.04
N TRP A 70 3.54 0.31 -13.08
CA TRP A 70 2.76 -0.39 -12.07
C TRP A 70 2.01 0.56 -11.14
N PHE A 71 2.60 1.71 -10.81
CA PHE A 71 1.91 2.75 -10.05
C PHE A 71 0.66 3.24 -10.78
N GLY A 72 0.78 3.54 -12.09
CA GLY A 72 -0.36 3.91 -12.93
C GLY A 72 -1.42 2.79 -13.02
N TYR A 73 -0.99 1.54 -13.15
CA TYR A 73 -1.88 0.39 -13.15
C TYR A 73 -2.70 0.31 -11.85
N TRP A 74 -2.02 0.35 -10.69
CA TRP A 74 -2.69 0.22 -9.39
C TRP A 74 -3.62 1.39 -9.07
N LYS A 75 -3.28 2.63 -9.45
CA LYS A 75 -4.19 3.78 -9.36
C LYS A 75 -5.52 3.49 -10.08
N ASN A 76 -5.44 3.05 -11.32
CA ASN A 76 -6.63 2.78 -12.13
C ASN A 76 -7.40 1.57 -11.59
N PHE A 77 -6.70 0.49 -11.25
CA PHE A 77 -7.30 -0.72 -10.69
C PHE A 77 -8.11 -0.42 -9.42
N CYS A 78 -7.53 0.31 -8.46
CA CYS A 78 -8.20 0.66 -7.21
C CYS A 78 -9.43 1.54 -7.46
N LEU A 79 -9.33 2.53 -8.36
CA LEU A 79 -10.48 3.37 -8.72
C LEU A 79 -11.60 2.56 -9.37
N ASP A 80 -11.26 1.67 -10.29
CA ASP A 80 -12.25 0.82 -10.95
C ASP A 80 -12.86 -0.19 -9.99
N PHE A 81 -12.06 -0.75 -9.07
CA PHE A 81 -12.58 -1.62 -8.01
C PHE A 81 -13.63 -0.89 -7.15
N LEU A 82 -13.39 0.36 -6.74
CA LEU A 82 -14.36 1.17 -5.98
C LEU A 82 -15.67 1.35 -6.75
N LYS A 83 -15.62 1.54 -8.06
CA LYS A 83 -16.83 1.61 -8.90
C LYS A 83 -17.60 0.28 -8.90
N THR A 84 -16.89 -0.87 -8.89
CA THR A 84 -17.56 -2.18 -8.81
C THR A 84 -18.31 -2.38 -7.49
N LEU A 85 -17.89 -1.69 -6.43
CA LEU A 85 -18.60 -1.65 -5.15
C LEU A 85 -19.82 -0.71 -5.15
N GLY A 86 -20.13 -0.08 -6.29
CA GLY A 86 -21.28 0.81 -6.46
C GLY A 86 -21.01 2.28 -6.10
N ILE A 87 -19.76 2.65 -5.84
CA ILE A 87 -19.40 4.05 -5.58
C ILE A 87 -19.44 4.83 -6.89
N GLN A 88 -20.20 5.93 -6.90
CA GLN A 88 -20.36 6.77 -8.08
C GLN A 88 -19.09 7.55 -8.40
N LYS A 89 -18.72 7.60 -9.68
CA LYS A 89 -17.50 8.25 -10.15
C LYS A 89 -17.42 9.74 -9.75
N GLU A 90 -18.54 10.42 -9.72
CA GLU A 90 -18.66 11.85 -9.37
C GLU A 90 -18.24 12.12 -7.93
N ASN A 91 -18.27 11.09 -7.07
CA ASN A 91 -17.86 11.16 -5.68
C ASN A 91 -16.42 10.68 -5.45
N LEU A 92 -15.66 10.43 -6.52
CA LEU A 92 -14.28 9.97 -6.47
C LEU A 92 -13.36 10.94 -7.22
N ARG A 93 -12.18 11.17 -6.70
CA ARG A 93 -11.11 11.90 -7.41
C ARG A 93 -9.74 11.39 -7.02
N TYR A 94 -8.75 11.64 -7.89
CA TYR A 94 -7.34 11.49 -7.53
C TYR A 94 -6.82 12.76 -6.85
N ARG A 95 -5.99 12.57 -5.85
CA ARG A 95 -5.16 13.59 -5.24
C ARG A 95 -3.71 13.11 -5.27
N ASP A 96 -2.96 13.53 -6.28
CA ASP A 96 -1.53 13.25 -6.34
C ASP A 96 -0.80 14.14 -5.32
N HIS A 97 0.12 13.55 -4.55
CA HIS A 97 0.91 14.26 -3.56
C HIS A 97 2.01 15.09 -4.25
N ALA A 98 2.18 16.34 -3.81
CA ALA A 98 3.33 17.15 -4.20
C ALA A 98 4.62 16.56 -3.58
N LYS A 99 5.78 16.90 -4.16
CA LYS A 99 7.07 16.36 -3.70
C LYS A 99 7.34 16.60 -2.22
N GLU A 100 6.88 17.73 -1.71
CA GLU A 100 7.03 18.17 -0.31
C GLU A 100 6.12 17.42 0.66
N GLU A 101 5.08 16.76 0.14
CA GLU A 101 4.13 15.95 0.92
C GLU A 101 4.53 14.47 0.95
N LEU A 102 5.43 14.04 0.05
CA LEU A 102 5.82 12.65 -0.03
C LEU A 102 6.52 12.18 1.25
N SER A 103 6.16 10.99 1.70
CA SER A 103 6.93 10.30 2.73
C SER A 103 8.36 10.03 2.24
N PHE A 104 9.31 9.99 3.16
CA PHE A 104 10.73 9.81 2.86
C PHE A 104 11.06 8.50 2.11
N TYR A 105 10.19 7.52 2.16
CA TYR A 105 10.30 6.23 1.46
C TYR A 105 9.60 6.21 0.11
N SER A 106 8.81 7.23 -0.23
CA SER A 106 7.94 7.21 -1.39
C SER A 106 8.49 8.07 -2.54
N LYS A 107 8.49 7.50 -3.74
CA LYS A 107 8.80 8.21 -4.99
C LYS A 107 7.57 8.91 -5.57
N ALA A 108 6.40 8.32 -5.37
CA ALA A 108 5.10 8.85 -5.79
C ALA A 108 3.99 8.34 -4.88
N THR A 109 3.01 9.19 -4.58
CA THR A 109 1.83 8.81 -3.80
C THR A 109 0.60 9.48 -4.39
N THR A 110 -0.50 8.74 -4.45
CA THR A 110 -1.82 9.24 -4.86
C THR A 110 -2.86 8.71 -3.89
N ASP A 111 -3.71 9.62 -3.38
CA ASP A 111 -4.94 9.24 -2.70
C ASP A 111 -6.08 9.16 -3.72
N ILE A 112 -6.92 8.15 -3.57
CA ILE A 112 -8.25 8.15 -4.15
C ILE A 112 -9.17 8.69 -3.07
N GLU A 113 -9.62 9.92 -3.23
CA GLU A 113 -10.51 10.57 -2.28
C GLU A 113 -11.98 10.34 -2.65
N TYR A 114 -12.79 10.24 -1.60
CA TYR A 114 -14.25 10.19 -1.68
C TYR A 114 -14.86 11.44 -1.06
N LEU A 115 -16.00 11.88 -1.61
CA LEU A 115 -16.77 13.01 -1.07
C LEU A 115 -17.65 12.52 0.08
N PHE A 116 -17.09 12.51 1.29
CA PHE A 116 -17.80 12.22 2.53
C PHE A 116 -18.71 13.39 2.93
N PRO A 117 -19.65 13.21 3.88
CA PRO A 117 -20.46 14.32 4.39
C PRO A 117 -19.64 15.46 5.01
N MET A 118 -18.43 15.17 5.51
CA MET A 118 -17.50 16.17 6.06
C MET A 118 -16.55 16.75 5.00
N GLY A 119 -16.71 16.40 3.73
CA GLY A 119 -15.85 16.86 2.63
C GLY A 119 -15.02 15.73 2.02
N TRP A 120 -14.09 16.11 1.13
CA TRP A 120 -13.16 15.18 0.51
C TRP A 120 -12.22 14.56 1.53
N GLY A 121 -12.05 13.25 1.47
CA GLY A 121 -11.14 12.51 2.33
C GLY A 121 -10.62 11.25 1.65
N GLU A 122 -9.45 10.82 2.08
CA GLU A 122 -8.78 9.63 1.58
C GLU A 122 -9.66 8.39 1.81
N LEU A 123 -9.87 7.63 0.76
CA LEU A 123 -10.56 6.35 0.80
C LEU A 123 -9.60 5.20 0.51
N TRP A 124 -8.63 5.44 -0.36
CA TRP A 124 -7.61 4.48 -0.76
C TRP A 124 -6.32 5.21 -1.09
N GLY A 125 -5.19 4.76 -0.53
CA GLY A 125 -3.87 5.24 -0.88
C GLY A 125 -3.18 4.30 -1.86
N VAL A 126 -2.38 4.84 -2.77
CA VAL A 126 -1.44 4.08 -3.61
C VAL A 126 -0.09 4.77 -3.55
N ALA A 127 0.94 4.07 -3.11
CA ALA A 127 2.29 4.59 -3.00
C ALA A 127 3.31 3.74 -3.76
N ASP A 128 4.27 4.38 -4.39
CA ASP A 128 5.52 3.77 -4.85
C ASP A 128 6.55 3.92 -3.73
N ARG A 129 6.80 2.83 -3.00
CA ARG A 129 7.72 2.77 -1.85
C ARG A 129 9.18 2.49 -2.26
N THR A 130 9.42 2.31 -3.57
CA THR A 130 10.74 1.90 -4.10
C THR A 130 11.25 0.61 -3.46
N ASP A 131 12.55 0.46 -3.23
CA ASP A 131 13.18 -0.64 -2.52
C ASP A 131 13.47 -0.33 -1.03
N TYR A 132 12.95 0.79 -0.53
CA TYR A 132 13.30 1.34 0.78
C TYR A 132 13.10 0.32 1.91
N ASP A 133 11.90 -0.24 2.03
CA ASP A 133 11.59 -1.15 3.14
C ASP A 133 12.43 -2.43 3.09
N LEU A 134 12.52 -3.07 1.92
CA LEU A 134 13.36 -4.27 1.76
C LEU A 134 14.83 -3.96 2.02
N GLY A 135 15.31 -2.78 1.62
CA GLY A 135 16.67 -2.31 1.91
C GLY A 135 16.95 -2.19 3.40
N VAL A 136 16.06 -1.51 4.14
CA VAL A 136 16.17 -1.36 5.60
C VAL A 136 16.08 -2.71 6.30
N HIS A 137 15.12 -3.56 5.92
CA HIS A 137 15.00 -4.91 6.49
C HIS A 137 16.25 -5.76 6.21
N MET A 138 16.82 -5.68 5.02
CA MET A 138 18.07 -6.38 4.68
C MET A 138 19.25 -5.87 5.51
N GLU A 139 19.36 -4.55 5.67
CA GLU A 139 20.43 -3.93 6.45
C GLU A 139 20.40 -4.36 7.92
N HIS A 140 19.22 -4.31 8.54
CA HIS A 140 19.10 -4.64 9.96
C HIS A 140 19.11 -6.14 10.26
N SER A 141 18.47 -6.96 9.43
CA SER A 141 18.41 -8.42 9.62
C SER A 141 19.67 -9.14 9.17
N LYS A 142 20.51 -8.52 8.34
CA LYS A 142 21.67 -9.13 7.64
C LYS A 142 21.27 -10.30 6.72
N VAL A 143 19.98 -10.42 6.38
CA VAL A 143 19.45 -11.43 5.44
C VAL A 143 19.38 -10.82 4.03
N ASP A 144 19.94 -11.50 3.02
CA ASP A 144 19.84 -11.07 1.62
C ASP A 144 18.39 -11.20 1.11
N LEU A 145 17.69 -10.07 0.96
CA LEU A 145 16.33 -9.99 0.46
C LEU A 145 16.24 -9.76 -1.05
N ARG A 146 17.38 -9.65 -1.75
CA ARG A 146 17.38 -9.47 -3.20
C ARG A 146 16.73 -10.65 -3.91
N TYR A 147 15.98 -10.34 -4.94
CA TYR A 147 15.43 -11.32 -5.87
C TYR A 147 16.51 -11.69 -6.90
N LEU A 148 16.64 -12.97 -7.17
CA LEU A 148 17.43 -13.47 -8.30
C LEU A 148 16.47 -13.77 -9.44
N ASP A 149 16.57 -13.02 -10.51
CA ASP A 149 15.78 -13.25 -11.72
C ASP A 149 16.30 -14.51 -12.44
N PRO A 150 15.49 -15.55 -12.59
CA PRO A 150 15.94 -16.79 -13.22
C PRO A 150 16.13 -16.68 -14.74
N GLU A 151 15.63 -15.63 -15.37
CA GLU A 151 15.74 -15.43 -16.82
C GLU A 151 16.98 -14.62 -17.19
N THR A 152 17.29 -13.58 -16.40
CA THR A 152 18.45 -12.70 -16.66
C THR A 152 19.65 -13.02 -15.79
N ASN A 153 19.47 -13.80 -14.72
CA ASN A 153 20.46 -14.07 -13.68
C ASN A 153 20.92 -12.81 -12.93
N GLU A 154 20.16 -11.73 -13.02
CA GLU A 154 20.40 -10.48 -12.29
C GLU A 154 19.85 -10.57 -10.85
N LYS A 155 20.54 -9.89 -9.95
CA LYS A 155 20.15 -9.80 -8.55
C LYS A 155 19.82 -8.36 -8.19
N TYR A 156 18.59 -8.09 -7.76
CA TYR A 156 18.14 -6.75 -7.38
C TYR A 156 17.15 -6.78 -6.20
N LEU A 157 17.02 -5.65 -5.49
CA LEU A 157 15.91 -5.43 -4.58
C LEU A 157 14.69 -5.02 -5.40
N PRO A 158 13.54 -5.72 -5.24
CA PRO A 158 12.32 -5.29 -5.90
C PRO A 158 11.86 -3.92 -5.43
N TYR A 159 11.23 -3.17 -6.34
CA TYR A 159 10.44 -2.00 -5.98
C TYR A 159 9.04 -2.42 -5.58
N VAL A 160 8.40 -1.62 -4.74
CA VAL A 160 7.14 -1.99 -4.09
C VAL A 160 6.07 -0.95 -4.35
N MET A 161 4.92 -1.40 -4.88
CA MET A 161 3.69 -0.60 -4.95
C MET A 161 2.78 -1.01 -3.80
N GLU A 162 2.30 -0.03 -3.05
CA GLU A 162 1.42 -0.21 -1.90
C GLU A 162 0.04 0.39 -2.15
N PRO A 163 -0.91 -0.38 -2.66
CA PRO A 163 -2.32 -0.03 -2.53
C PRO A 163 -2.83 -0.38 -1.14
N VAL A 164 -3.40 0.61 -0.43
CA VAL A 164 -3.92 0.43 0.94
C VAL A 164 -5.29 1.07 1.12
N SER A 165 -6.16 0.37 1.82
CA SER A 165 -7.50 0.83 2.20
C SER A 165 -7.74 0.57 3.69
N TYR A 166 -8.68 1.29 4.27
CA TYR A 166 -8.94 1.32 5.71
C TYR A 166 -10.39 1.01 6.04
N THR A 167 -10.70 0.80 7.32
CA THR A 167 -12.06 0.51 7.82
C THR A 167 -13.12 1.47 7.27
N HIS A 168 -12.80 2.75 7.10
CA HIS A 168 -13.76 3.75 6.62
C HIS A 168 -14.19 3.58 5.15
N LEU A 169 -13.57 2.66 4.39
CA LEU A 169 -14.09 2.21 3.09
C LEU A 169 -15.54 1.71 3.20
N THR A 170 -15.95 1.22 4.35
CA THR A 170 -17.32 0.76 4.58
C THR A 170 -18.35 1.88 4.60
N LEU A 171 -17.96 3.14 4.90
CA LEU A 171 -18.88 4.26 4.99
C LEU A 171 -19.66 4.54 3.68
N PRO A 172 -19.00 4.65 2.50
CA PRO A 172 -19.71 4.87 1.25
C PRO A 172 -20.43 3.62 0.71
N THR A 173 -20.10 2.43 1.23
CA THR A 173 -20.67 1.16 0.73
C THR A 173 -21.87 0.66 1.53
N ILE A 174 -22.15 1.25 2.71
CA ILE A 174 -23.32 0.95 3.52
C ILE A 174 -24.46 1.85 3.03
N ARG A 175 -25.27 1.36 2.10
CA ARG A 175 -26.53 1.96 1.67
C ARG A 175 -27.59 0.88 1.52
#